data_2d7d7be4c9423880ff2a8ac930252c60
#
_entry.id   2d7d7be4c9423880ff2a8ac930252c60
#
_cell.length_a   1.000
_cell.length_b   1.000
_cell.length_c   1.000
_cell.angle_alpha   90.00
_cell.angle_beta   90.00
_cell.angle_gamma   90.00
#
_symmetry.space_group_name_H-M   'P 1'
#
loop_
_entity.id
_entity.type
_entity.pdbx_description
1 polymer ?
#
loop_
_entity_poly.entity_id
_entity_poly.type
_entity_poly.pdbx_seq_one_letter_code
_entity_poly.pdbx_strand_id
1 'polypeptide(L)' 'MKRIITFTSKFNIGDIVTYDDRMKKPYTSKIIDIKFTDSYQYMYKVEDKKGIWITDRYLTIHENI' A
#
# COMPACT_ATOMS: atom_id res chain seq x y z
N MET A 1 27.95 -4.60 -18.30
CA MET A 1 27.55 -5.30 -17.08
C MET A 1 26.07 -5.10 -16.82
N LYS A 2 25.32 -6.18 -16.77
CA LYS A 2 23.89 -6.09 -16.48
C LYS A 2 23.68 -5.91 -14.98
N ARG A 3 22.94 -4.90 -14.61
CA ARG A 3 22.48 -4.74 -13.23
C ARG A 3 21.10 -5.35 -13.10
N ILE A 4 20.94 -6.19 -12.10
CA ILE A 4 19.64 -6.70 -11.75
C ILE A 4 19.09 -5.80 -10.64
N ILE A 5 18.00 -5.10 -10.93
CA ILE A 5 17.31 -4.30 -9.93
C ILE A 5 16.08 -5.07 -9.49
N THR A 6 16.02 -5.35 -8.20
CA THR A 6 14.89 -6.08 -7.62
C THR A 6 13.99 -5.08 -6.88
N PHE A 7 12.72 -5.06 -7.24
CA PHE A 7 11.72 -4.26 -6.55
C PHE A 7 10.86 -5.20 -5.73
N THR A 8 10.65 -4.85 -4.48
CA THR A 8 9.85 -5.65 -3.57
C THR A 8 8.72 -4.80 -3.01
N SER A 9 7.51 -5.31 -3.12
CA SER A 9 6.35 -4.65 -2.54
C SER A 9 6.48 -4.61 -1.02
N LYS A 10 6.15 -3.47 -0.41
CA LYS A 10 6.20 -3.30 1.03
C LYS A 10 5.08 -4.07 1.73
N PHE A 11 3.94 -4.20 1.07
CA PHE A 11 2.76 -4.88 1.60
C PHE A 11 2.31 -5.95 0.62
N ASN A 12 1.52 -6.89 1.11
CA ASN A 12 0.96 -7.97 0.31
C ASN A 12 -0.56 -7.90 0.29
N ILE A 13 -1.17 -8.49 -0.73
CA ILE A 13 -2.62 -8.62 -0.78
C ILE A 13 -3.08 -9.41 0.45
N GLY A 14 -4.10 -8.90 1.12
CA GLY A 14 -4.60 -9.50 2.35
C GLY A 14 -4.06 -8.88 3.63
N ASP A 15 -2.97 -8.08 3.53
CA ASP A 15 -2.43 -7.40 4.70
C ASP A 15 -3.42 -6.37 5.24
N ILE A 16 -3.50 -6.27 6.55
CA ILE A 16 -4.27 -5.23 7.22
C ILE A 16 -3.33 -4.05 7.45
N VAL A 17 -3.71 -2.90 6.94
CA VAL A 17 -2.90 -1.68 7.03
C VAL A 17 -3.71 -0.57 7.65
N THR A 18 -3.01 0.39 8.23
CA THR A 18 -3.62 1.62 8.72
C THR A 18 -3.33 2.72 7.70
N TYR A 19 -4.39 3.35 7.22
CA TYR A 19 -4.30 4.48 6.30
C TYR A 19 -4.31 5.78 7.13
N ASP A 20 -3.28 6.57 6.92
CA ASP A 20 -3.16 7.87 7.59
C ASP A 20 -3.56 8.97 6.61
N ASP A 21 -4.81 9.39 6.72
CA ASP A 21 -5.32 10.54 5.99
C ASP A 21 -5.24 11.75 6.92
N ARG A 22 -4.32 12.65 6.64
CA ARG A 22 -4.07 13.81 7.48
C ARG A 22 -5.30 14.65 7.77
N MET A 23 -6.31 14.54 6.94
CA MET A 23 -7.54 15.31 7.04
C MET A 23 -8.62 14.62 7.88
N LYS A 24 -8.42 13.33 8.20
CA LYS A 24 -9.42 12.50 8.85
C LYS A 24 -8.76 11.58 9.86
N LYS A 25 -9.58 10.91 10.68
CA LYS A 25 -9.07 9.92 11.61
C LYS A 25 -8.46 8.75 10.85
N PRO A 26 -7.32 8.21 11.31
CA PRO A 26 -6.78 6.99 10.71
C PRO A 26 -7.80 5.85 10.78
N TYR A 27 -7.79 4.99 9.76
CA TYR A 27 -8.63 3.81 9.76
C TYR A 27 -7.84 2.63 9.23
N THR A 28 -8.29 1.41 9.57
CA THR A 28 -7.67 0.19 9.09
C THR A 28 -8.47 -0.40 7.94
N SER A 29 -7.78 -1.02 7.01
CA SER A 29 -8.43 -1.69 5.89
C SER A 29 -7.51 -2.79 5.37
N LYS A 30 -8.05 -3.63 4.49
CA LYS A 30 -7.30 -4.73 3.90
C LYS A 30 -6.85 -4.37 2.50
N ILE A 31 -5.61 -4.71 2.16
CA ILE A 31 -5.11 -4.53 0.80
C ILE A 31 -5.76 -5.56 -0.10
N ILE A 32 -6.41 -5.09 -1.17
CA ILE A 32 -7.11 -5.95 -2.12
C ILE A 32 -6.45 -5.97 -3.49
N ASP A 33 -5.57 -5.01 -3.78
CA ASP A 33 -4.87 -4.98 -5.06
C ASP A 33 -3.57 -4.20 -4.93
N ILE A 34 -2.62 -4.52 -5.80
CA ILE A 34 -1.30 -3.87 -5.83
C ILE A 34 -0.94 -3.67 -7.31
N LYS A 35 -0.40 -2.51 -7.64
CA LYS A 35 0.16 -2.28 -8.98
C LYS A 35 1.53 -1.61 -8.87
N PHE A 36 2.35 -1.83 -9.89
CA PHE A 36 3.65 -1.19 -10.03
C PHE A 36 3.57 -0.16 -11.16
N THR A 37 3.95 1.08 -10.87
CA THR A 37 3.81 2.17 -11.84
C THR A 37 5.09 2.37 -12.64
N ASP A 38 4.98 3.13 -13.74
CA ASP A 38 6.13 3.49 -14.56
C ASP A 38 7.14 4.37 -13.80
N SER A 39 6.72 4.96 -12.70
CA SER A 39 7.58 5.77 -11.83
C SER A 39 8.32 4.93 -10.80
N TYR A 40 8.31 3.60 -10.96
CA TYR A 40 8.96 2.64 -10.06
C TYR A 40 8.39 2.71 -8.65
N GLN A 41 7.07 2.91 -8.55
CA GLN A 41 6.36 2.94 -7.27
C GLN A 41 5.32 1.86 -7.21
N TYR A 42 5.15 1.27 -6.03
CA TYR A 42 4.02 0.40 -5.76
C TYR A 42 2.85 1.24 -5.29
N MET A 43 1.67 0.94 -5.82
CA MET A 43 0.43 1.56 -5.40
C MET A 43 -0.48 0.47 -4.87
N TYR A 44 -1.26 0.81 -3.85
CA TYR A 44 -2.09 -0.15 -3.14
C TYR A 44 -3.52 0.29 -3.15
N LYS A 45 -4.41 -0.68 -3.29
CA LYS A 45 -5.85 -0.45 -3.18
C LYS A 45 -6.35 -1.17 -1.95
N VAL A 46 -7.11 -0.46 -1.11
CA VAL A 46 -7.68 -1.04 0.10
C VAL A 46 -9.18 -1.21 -0.04
N GLU A 47 -9.73 -2.14 0.75
CA GLU A 47 -11.13 -2.54 0.63
C GLU A 47 -12.10 -1.38 0.84
N ASP A 48 -11.79 -0.49 1.80
CA ASP A 48 -12.67 0.63 2.15
C ASP A 48 -12.58 1.82 1.19
N LYS A 49 -11.60 1.82 0.30
CA LYS A 49 -11.38 2.91 -0.66
C LYS A 49 -11.19 2.37 -2.06
N LYS A 50 -12.17 1.60 -2.53
CA LYS A 50 -12.16 1.05 -3.89
C LYS A 50 -12.14 2.20 -4.89
N GLY A 51 -11.32 2.06 -5.92
CA GLY A 51 -11.19 3.07 -6.95
C GLY A 51 -10.10 4.10 -6.70
N ILE A 52 -9.41 4.06 -5.57
CA ILE A 52 -8.31 4.95 -5.25
C ILE A 52 -7.05 4.13 -5.03
N TRP A 53 -5.96 4.54 -5.69
CA TRP A 53 -4.64 3.94 -5.48
C TRP A 53 -3.87 4.79 -4.49
N ILE A 54 -3.27 4.14 -3.49
CA ILE A 54 -2.61 4.81 -2.37
C ILE A 54 -1.14 4.42 -2.37
N THR A 55 -0.26 5.43 -2.22
CA THR A 55 1.18 5.15 -2.10
C THR A 55 1.50 4.63 -0.70
N ASP A 56 2.63 3.94 -0.58
CA ASP A 56 3.02 3.30 0.68
C ASP A 56 3.27 4.30 1.81
N ARG A 57 3.58 5.55 1.48
CA ARG A 57 3.86 6.57 2.51
C ARG A 57 2.67 6.84 3.43
N TYR A 58 1.46 6.55 2.97
CA TYR A 58 0.23 6.78 3.73
C TYR A 58 -0.25 5.52 4.44
N LEU A 59 0.49 4.43 4.34
CA LEU A 59 0.07 3.13 4.88
C LEU A 59 1.12 2.58 5.83
N THR A 60 0.66 1.99 6.92
CA THR A 60 1.51 1.24 7.84
C THR A 60 0.85 -0.09 8.15
N ILE A 61 1.67 -1.09 8.47
CA ILE A 61 1.13 -2.39 8.88
C ILE A 61 0.40 -2.21 10.21
N HIS A 62 -0.82 -2.71 10.26
CA HIS A 62 -1.59 -2.72 11.51
C HIS A 62 -1.18 -3.96 12.30
N GLU A 63 -0.57 -3.73 13.44
CA GLU A 63 -0.17 -4.82 14.31
C GLU A 63 -1.25 -5.09 15.34
N ASN A 64 -1.78 -6.31 15.31
CA ASN A 64 -2.66 -6.79 16.36
C ASN A 64 -1.79 -7.34 17.49
N ILE A 65 -1.74 -6.60 18.57
CA ILE A 65 -1.06 -7.07 19.77
C ILE A 65 -2.08 -7.71 20.70
#